data_1464c4d0476137e035cc194d2b3c0921
#
_entry.id   1464c4d0476137e035cc194d2b3c0921
#
_cell.length_a   1.000
_cell.length_b   1.000
_cell.length_c   1.000
_cell.angle_alpha   90.00
_cell.angle_beta   90.00
_cell.angle_gamma   90.00
#
_symmetry.space_group_name_H-M   'P 1'
#
loop_
_entity.id
_entity.type
_entity.pdbx_description
1 polymer ?
#
loop_
_entity_poly.entity_id
_entity_poly.type
_entity_poly.pdbx_seq_one_letter_code
_entity_poly.pdbx_strand_id
1 'polypeptide(L)'
;MNKITVIGAGSVGSTVAYTLAVTGIASEIVMIDINREKALGEALDIRQGIPFCSPCSIYAGDYRDAAGSDIVVLTSGIARKPGQSRLDLAQTNVDITKSIIPKIVAYAPEAVYVIVSNPVDILTYTFIRCSGLPAPHIIGSGTILDTARLRARLSEFYTINQQNVHAYVFGEHGDSSFIPWSLANISNVPVDEYRASLAKIEDAGAIDVACPVLDHAAVEDYVRKSGARVIQRKGATFYAVSIAVCHICRAILSGIDTTMTVSSLLDGDYGISGVCLSLINIIGKAGVHGKVPVSYTHLRAH
;
A
#
# COMPACT_ATOMS: atom_id res chain seq x y z
N MET A 1 16.41 -8.63 15.45
CA MET A 1 16.80 -8.38 14.05
C MET A 1 15.52 -8.44 13.24
N ASN A 2 15.32 -7.50 12.30
CA ASN A 2 14.10 -7.47 11.48
C ASN A 2 14.47 -8.03 10.10
N LYS A 3 13.91 -9.18 9.74
CA LYS A 3 14.14 -9.84 8.45
C LYS A 3 12.94 -9.67 7.55
N ILE A 4 13.17 -9.17 6.33
CA ILE A 4 12.12 -9.00 5.32
C ILE A 4 12.53 -9.72 4.04
N THR A 5 11.63 -10.58 3.53
CA THR A 5 11.81 -11.22 2.21
C THR A 5 10.96 -10.48 1.18
N VAL A 6 11.56 -10.12 0.05
CA VAL A 6 10.88 -9.50 -1.10
C VAL A 6 10.86 -10.49 -2.26
N ILE A 7 9.66 -10.91 -2.67
CA ILE A 7 9.45 -11.82 -3.80
C ILE A 7 9.08 -11.02 -5.04
N GLY A 8 9.95 -11.06 -6.04
CA GLY A 8 9.91 -10.25 -7.25
C GLY A 8 10.97 -9.15 -7.21
N ALA A 9 12.00 -9.24 -8.08
CA ALA A 9 13.05 -8.24 -8.26
C ALA A 9 12.78 -7.32 -9.46
N GLY A 10 11.49 -7.03 -9.71
CA GLY A 10 11.06 -6.01 -10.68
C GLY A 10 11.24 -4.60 -10.13
N SER A 11 10.84 -3.58 -10.89
CA SER A 11 10.98 -2.17 -10.49
C SER A 11 10.36 -1.86 -9.13
N VAL A 12 9.24 -2.50 -8.77
CA VAL A 12 8.62 -2.31 -7.46
C VAL A 12 9.42 -3.01 -6.37
N GLY A 13 9.74 -4.31 -6.56
CA GLY A 13 10.43 -5.09 -5.52
C GLY A 13 11.84 -4.58 -5.23
N SER A 14 12.62 -4.22 -6.24
CA SER A 14 13.96 -3.64 -6.04
C SER A 14 13.87 -2.27 -5.35
N THR A 15 12.88 -1.44 -5.72
CA THR A 15 12.68 -0.14 -5.02
C THR A 15 12.19 -0.33 -3.59
N VAL A 16 11.36 -1.36 -3.30
CA VAL A 16 10.99 -1.71 -1.91
C VAL A 16 12.22 -2.12 -1.12
N ALA A 17 13.05 -3.03 -1.65
CA ALA A 17 14.27 -3.47 -1.00
C ALA A 17 15.25 -2.29 -0.74
N TYR A 18 15.44 -1.43 -1.73
CA TYR A 18 16.23 -0.21 -1.60
C TYR A 18 15.67 0.72 -0.51
N THR A 19 14.36 0.97 -0.53
CA THR A 19 13.72 1.86 0.45
C THR A 19 13.82 1.30 1.87
N LEU A 20 13.63 0.00 2.06
CA LEU A 20 13.80 -0.68 3.36
C LEU A 20 15.23 -0.52 3.89
N ALA A 21 16.23 -0.68 3.01
CA ALA A 21 17.64 -0.53 3.36
C ALA A 21 17.98 0.91 3.75
N VAL A 22 17.65 1.89 2.91
CA VAL A 22 17.94 3.31 3.14
C VAL A 22 17.23 3.86 4.39
N THR A 23 16.01 3.41 4.64
CA THR A 23 15.25 3.86 5.83
C THR A 23 15.57 3.08 7.11
N GLY A 24 16.43 2.07 7.04
CA GLY A 24 16.84 1.27 8.19
C GLY A 24 15.71 0.45 8.84
N ILE A 25 14.67 0.10 8.09
CA ILE A 25 13.53 -0.67 8.60
C ILE A 25 13.91 -2.13 8.81
N ALA A 26 14.69 -2.70 7.89
CA ALA A 26 15.15 -4.08 7.95
C ALA A 26 16.65 -4.16 8.23
N SER A 27 17.08 -5.12 9.04
CA SER A 27 18.48 -5.49 9.24
C SER A 27 18.92 -6.62 8.32
N GLU A 28 17.95 -7.36 7.74
CA GLU A 28 18.19 -8.42 6.75
C GLU A 28 17.11 -8.37 5.66
N ILE A 29 17.53 -8.36 4.41
CA ILE A 29 16.63 -8.36 3.25
C ILE A 29 17.02 -9.50 2.31
N VAL A 30 16.08 -10.39 2.02
CA VAL A 30 16.22 -11.47 1.05
C VAL A 30 15.45 -11.11 -0.21
N MET A 31 16.10 -11.10 -1.36
CA MET A 31 15.43 -10.87 -2.64
C MET A 31 15.29 -12.19 -3.40
N ILE A 32 14.06 -12.52 -3.78
CA ILE A 32 13.74 -13.76 -4.51
C ILE A 32 13.11 -13.38 -5.85
N ASP A 33 13.62 -13.90 -6.95
CA ASP A 33 13.01 -13.76 -8.28
C ASP A 33 13.22 -15.05 -9.09
N ILE A 34 12.29 -15.32 -10.00
CA ILE A 34 12.43 -16.41 -10.97
C ILE A 34 13.67 -16.20 -11.85
N ASN A 35 14.00 -14.96 -12.15
CA ASN A 35 15.26 -14.55 -12.77
C ASN A 35 16.28 -14.27 -11.66
N ARG A 36 17.01 -15.31 -11.26
CA ARG A 36 17.99 -15.24 -10.18
C ARG A 36 19.11 -14.23 -10.46
N GLU A 37 19.58 -14.13 -11.69
CA GLU A 37 20.64 -13.18 -12.07
C GLU A 37 20.20 -11.74 -11.87
N LYS A 38 18.93 -11.45 -12.19
CA LYS A 38 18.36 -10.14 -11.90
C LYS A 38 18.33 -9.85 -10.41
N ALA A 39 17.85 -10.79 -9.59
CA ALA A 39 17.82 -10.61 -8.13
C ALA A 39 19.23 -10.42 -7.56
N LEU A 40 20.23 -11.14 -8.08
CA LEU A 40 21.64 -10.96 -7.71
C LEU A 40 22.16 -9.57 -8.06
N GLY A 41 21.86 -9.06 -9.26
CA GLY A 41 22.25 -7.72 -9.69
C GLY A 41 21.66 -6.63 -8.82
N GLU A 42 20.33 -6.69 -8.59
CA GLU A 42 19.62 -5.69 -7.75
C GLU A 42 20.13 -5.73 -6.29
N ALA A 43 20.30 -6.91 -5.70
CA ALA A 43 20.82 -7.06 -4.36
C ALA A 43 22.28 -6.57 -4.23
N LEU A 44 23.11 -6.82 -5.25
CA LEU A 44 24.49 -6.35 -5.28
C LEU A 44 24.59 -4.83 -5.34
N ASP A 45 23.79 -4.20 -6.20
CA ASP A 45 23.78 -2.74 -6.38
C ASP A 45 23.34 -2.05 -5.08
N ILE A 46 22.22 -2.48 -4.48
CA ILE A 46 21.76 -1.94 -3.19
C ILE A 46 22.81 -2.17 -2.09
N ARG A 47 23.42 -3.36 -2.02
CA ARG A 47 24.42 -3.71 -1.01
C ARG A 47 25.64 -2.81 -1.05
N GLN A 48 26.04 -2.36 -2.24
CA GLN A 48 27.17 -1.44 -2.40
C GLN A 48 26.91 -0.05 -1.81
N GLY A 49 25.64 0.31 -1.63
CA GLY A 49 25.23 1.55 -0.96
C GLY A 49 25.12 1.43 0.57
N ILE A 50 25.08 0.22 1.14
CA ILE A 50 24.89 0.02 2.59
C ILE A 50 25.94 0.71 3.47
N PRO A 51 27.23 0.83 3.08
CA PRO A 51 28.20 1.58 3.90
C PRO A 51 27.80 3.02 4.23
N PHE A 52 26.84 3.60 3.49
CA PHE A 52 26.31 4.96 3.72
C PHE A 52 24.96 4.97 4.44
N CYS A 53 24.44 3.80 4.83
CA CYS A 53 23.12 3.61 5.43
C CYS A 53 23.22 2.92 6.80
N SER A 54 22.07 2.63 7.41
CA SER A 54 22.02 1.72 8.57
C SER A 54 22.50 0.33 8.19
N PRO A 55 23.21 -0.39 9.07
CA PRO A 55 23.68 -1.74 8.78
C PRO A 55 22.53 -2.66 8.35
N CYS A 56 22.64 -3.25 7.16
CA CYS A 56 21.66 -4.15 6.60
C CYS A 56 22.36 -5.21 5.75
N SER A 57 22.00 -6.48 5.99
CA SER A 57 22.43 -7.58 5.11
C SER A 57 21.41 -7.72 3.99
N ILE A 58 21.84 -7.54 2.73
CA ILE A 58 20.97 -7.74 1.56
C ILE A 58 21.60 -8.71 0.57
N TYR A 59 20.83 -9.70 0.13
CA TYR A 59 21.27 -10.72 -0.80
C TYR A 59 20.12 -11.35 -1.59
N ALA A 60 20.45 -11.92 -2.75
CA ALA A 60 19.51 -12.75 -3.48
C ALA A 60 19.54 -14.18 -2.92
N GLY A 61 18.38 -14.72 -2.65
CA GLY A 61 18.18 -16.04 -2.09
C GLY A 61 17.13 -16.87 -2.83
N ASP A 62 16.80 -18.01 -2.26
CA ASP A 62 15.67 -18.83 -2.67
C ASP A 62 14.62 -18.88 -1.54
N TYR A 63 13.53 -19.65 -1.74
CA TYR A 63 12.43 -19.68 -0.75
C TYR A 63 12.86 -20.19 0.63
N ARG A 64 13.89 -21.03 0.75
CA ARG A 64 14.41 -21.51 2.04
C ARG A 64 15.09 -20.40 2.84
N ASP A 65 15.66 -19.43 2.14
CA ASP A 65 16.32 -18.28 2.76
C ASP A 65 15.31 -17.32 3.38
N ALA A 66 14.01 -17.46 3.07
CA ALA A 66 12.93 -16.71 3.73
C ALA A 66 12.63 -17.21 5.17
N ALA A 67 13.21 -18.31 5.60
CA ALA A 67 13.01 -18.82 6.96
C ALA A 67 13.37 -17.75 8.00
N GLY A 68 12.49 -17.57 8.99
CA GLY A 68 12.64 -16.56 10.04
C GLY A 68 12.34 -15.12 9.59
N SER A 69 11.72 -14.91 8.42
CA SER A 69 11.25 -13.59 8.02
C SER A 69 10.11 -13.13 8.91
N ASP A 70 10.19 -11.88 9.40
CA ASP A 70 9.07 -11.21 10.07
C ASP A 70 7.99 -10.82 9.06
N ILE A 71 8.43 -10.40 7.85
CA ILE A 71 7.54 -9.95 6.79
C ILE A 71 7.98 -10.56 5.44
N VAL A 72 7.00 -10.96 4.65
CA VAL A 72 7.19 -11.33 3.23
C VAL A 72 6.40 -10.37 2.35
N VAL A 73 7.08 -9.65 1.48
CA VAL A 73 6.47 -8.72 0.52
C VAL A 73 6.37 -9.38 -0.85
N LEU A 74 5.14 -9.51 -1.38
CA LEU A 74 4.89 -10.12 -2.68
C LEU A 74 4.68 -9.06 -3.75
N THR A 75 5.70 -8.86 -4.60
CA THR A 75 5.66 -7.92 -5.74
C THR A 75 5.76 -8.65 -7.08
N SER A 76 5.76 -9.99 -7.07
CA SER A 76 5.85 -10.81 -8.27
C SER A 76 4.54 -10.79 -9.06
N GLY A 77 4.66 -10.65 -10.36
CA GLY A 77 3.55 -10.61 -11.29
C GLY A 77 4.00 -10.01 -12.62
N ILE A 78 3.12 -10.05 -13.61
CA ILE A 78 3.36 -9.42 -14.91
C ILE A 78 2.57 -8.13 -15.04
N ALA A 79 3.14 -7.15 -15.73
CA ALA A 79 2.43 -5.94 -16.11
C ALA A 79 1.52 -6.23 -17.33
N ARG A 80 0.44 -5.45 -17.45
CA ARG A 80 -0.51 -5.55 -18.56
C ARG A 80 0.19 -5.29 -19.88
N LYS A 81 0.01 -6.20 -20.85
CA LYS A 81 0.49 -6.04 -22.21
C LYS A 81 -0.56 -5.34 -23.09
N PRO A 82 -0.15 -4.65 -24.17
CA PRO A 82 -1.10 -4.12 -25.13
C PRO A 82 -1.99 -5.25 -25.68
N GLY A 83 -3.31 -5.00 -25.73
CA GLY A 83 -4.30 -5.98 -26.20
C GLY A 83 -4.75 -7.03 -25.19
N GLN A 84 -4.12 -7.13 -24.01
CA GLN A 84 -4.54 -8.05 -22.97
C GLN A 84 -5.72 -7.49 -22.18
N SER A 85 -6.74 -8.33 -21.93
CA SER A 85 -7.87 -7.93 -21.08
C SER A 85 -7.44 -7.81 -19.61
N ARG A 86 -8.22 -7.08 -18.79
CA ARG A 86 -7.99 -7.02 -17.33
C ARG A 86 -8.17 -8.41 -16.69
N LEU A 87 -9.12 -9.19 -17.19
CA LEU A 87 -9.42 -10.53 -16.67
C LEU A 87 -8.29 -11.52 -16.94
N ASP A 88 -7.72 -11.52 -18.16
CA ASP A 88 -6.60 -12.39 -18.53
C ASP A 88 -5.36 -12.08 -17.69
N LEU A 89 -5.11 -10.79 -17.45
CA LEU A 89 -4.01 -10.37 -16.56
C LEU A 89 -4.25 -10.85 -15.13
N ALA A 90 -5.48 -10.68 -14.61
CA ALA A 90 -5.83 -11.12 -13.27
C ALA A 90 -5.64 -12.63 -13.12
N GLN A 91 -6.13 -13.43 -14.08
CA GLN A 91 -5.95 -14.88 -14.07
C GLN A 91 -4.46 -15.27 -14.06
N THR A 92 -3.65 -14.66 -14.91
CA THR A 92 -2.21 -14.93 -14.96
C THR A 92 -1.53 -14.64 -13.62
N ASN A 93 -1.82 -13.50 -13.00
CA ASN A 93 -1.22 -13.14 -11.73
C ASN A 93 -1.75 -13.98 -10.56
N VAL A 94 -3.01 -14.45 -10.60
CA VAL A 94 -3.56 -15.45 -9.67
C VAL A 94 -2.77 -16.76 -9.78
N ASP A 95 -2.51 -17.24 -10.97
CA ASP A 95 -1.77 -18.50 -11.18
C ASP A 95 -0.32 -18.39 -10.71
N ILE A 96 0.34 -17.26 -10.98
CA ILE A 96 1.66 -16.97 -10.43
C ILE A 96 1.63 -17.00 -8.90
N THR A 97 0.68 -16.29 -8.29
CA THR A 97 0.54 -16.22 -6.83
C THR A 97 0.30 -17.61 -6.24
N LYS A 98 -0.60 -18.41 -6.81
CA LYS A 98 -0.84 -19.79 -6.39
C LYS A 98 0.40 -20.68 -6.47
N SER A 99 1.27 -20.45 -7.46
CA SER A 99 2.52 -21.20 -7.61
C SER A 99 3.58 -20.86 -6.56
N ILE A 100 3.51 -19.63 -6.01
CA ILE A 100 4.43 -19.12 -4.99
C ILE A 100 4.02 -19.56 -3.58
N ILE A 101 2.73 -19.52 -3.28
CA ILE A 101 2.17 -19.78 -1.93
C ILE A 101 2.76 -21.03 -1.27
N PRO A 102 2.67 -22.26 -1.84
CA PRO A 102 3.17 -23.45 -1.16
C PRO A 102 4.67 -23.42 -0.91
N LYS A 103 5.42 -22.71 -1.75
CA LYS A 103 6.88 -22.63 -1.65
C LYS A 103 7.29 -21.69 -0.51
N ILE A 104 6.63 -20.54 -0.37
CA ILE A 104 7.02 -19.55 0.64
C ILE A 104 6.46 -19.88 2.01
N VAL A 105 5.22 -20.35 2.09
CA VAL A 105 4.57 -20.70 3.36
C VAL A 105 5.29 -21.86 4.06
N ALA A 106 5.89 -22.79 3.31
CA ALA A 106 6.68 -23.88 3.87
C ALA A 106 7.89 -23.40 4.69
N TYR A 107 8.44 -22.22 4.39
CA TYR A 107 9.63 -21.70 5.06
C TYR A 107 9.38 -20.50 5.97
N ALA A 108 8.30 -19.73 5.71
CA ALA A 108 7.96 -18.53 6.49
C ALA A 108 6.50 -18.54 6.98
N PRO A 109 6.04 -19.60 7.71
CA PRO A 109 4.64 -19.73 8.12
C PRO A 109 4.21 -18.67 9.14
N GLU A 110 5.13 -18.10 9.90
CA GLU A 110 4.86 -17.12 10.95
C GLU A 110 4.95 -15.66 10.46
N ALA A 111 5.38 -15.44 9.21
CA ALA A 111 5.54 -14.10 8.67
C ALA A 111 4.20 -13.42 8.42
N VAL A 112 4.20 -12.08 8.50
CA VAL A 112 3.11 -11.27 7.93
C VAL A 112 3.39 -11.05 6.44
N TYR A 113 2.39 -11.33 5.62
CA TYR A 113 2.48 -11.22 4.16
C TYR A 113 1.88 -9.90 3.68
N VAL A 114 2.66 -9.13 2.94
CA VAL A 114 2.22 -7.87 2.31
C VAL A 114 2.12 -8.07 0.80
N ILE A 115 0.90 -8.14 0.29
CA ILE A 115 0.60 -8.34 -1.12
C ILE A 115 0.57 -6.98 -1.82
N VAL A 116 1.37 -6.83 -2.87
CA VAL A 116 1.53 -5.56 -3.61
C VAL A 116 1.18 -5.71 -5.09
N SER A 117 1.33 -6.92 -5.62
CA SER A 117 1.02 -7.23 -7.03
C SER A 117 -0.45 -7.01 -7.34
N ASN A 118 -0.73 -6.53 -8.56
CA ASN A 118 -2.10 -6.27 -9.03
C ASN A 118 -2.69 -7.44 -9.84
N PRO A 119 -4.01 -7.63 -9.72
CA PRO A 119 -4.99 -6.87 -8.92
C PRO A 119 -4.92 -7.23 -7.43
N VAL A 120 -4.52 -6.27 -6.60
CA VAL A 120 -4.12 -6.50 -5.21
C VAL A 120 -5.20 -7.16 -4.35
N ASP A 121 -6.45 -6.72 -4.47
CA ASP A 121 -7.55 -7.25 -3.65
C ASP A 121 -7.84 -8.73 -3.98
N ILE A 122 -7.83 -9.08 -5.27
CA ILE A 122 -8.00 -10.45 -5.75
C ILE A 122 -6.82 -11.33 -5.31
N LEU A 123 -5.59 -10.83 -5.42
CA LEU A 123 -4.40 -11.59 -5.04
C LEU A 123 -4.31 -11.76 -3.51
N THR A 124 -4.72 -10.78 -2.74
CA THR A 124 -4.84 -10.88 -1.27
C THR A 124 -5.85 -11.96 -0.90
N TYR A 125 -7.03 -11.94 -1.50
CA TYR A 125 -8.04 -12.97 -1.30
C TYR A 125 -7.53 -14.36 -1.70
N THR A 126 -6.88 -14.46 -2.86
CA THR A 126 -6.28 -15.72 -3.34
C THR A 126 -5.26 -16.25 -2.34
N PHE A 127 -4.40 -15.38 -1.82
CA PHE A 127 -3.38 -15.78 -0.85
C PHE A 127 -4.04 -16.31 0.44
N ILE A 128 -5.03 -15.61 0.99
CA ILE A 128 -5.78 -16.04 2.18
C ILE A 128 -6.41 -17.42 1.95
N ARG A 129 -7.07 -17.63 0.80
CA ARG A 129 -7.79 -18.87 0.51
C ARG A 129 -6.89 -20.09 0.25
N CYS A 130 -5.67 -19.85 -0.23
CA CYS A 130 -4.76 -20.91 -0.68
C CYS A 130 -3.59 -21.17 0.27
N SER A 131 -3.28 -20.27 1.22
CA SER A 131 -2.10 -20.41 2.09
C SER A 131 -2.33 -21.30 3.32
N GLY A 132 -3.56 -21.39 3.79
CA GLY A 132 -3.87 -22.02 5.09
C GLY A 132 -3.46 -21.19 6.31
N LEU A 133 -2.91 -19.97 6.09
CA LEU A 133 -2.53 -19.07 7.17
C LEU A 133 -3.72 -18.28 7.70
N PRO A 134 -3.64 -17.76 8.94
CA PRO A 134 -4.66 -16.86 9.47
C PRO A 134 -4.84 -15.63 8.57
N ALA A 135 -6.09 -15.27 8.24
CA ALA A 135 -6.37 -14.10 7.40
C ALA A 135 -5.74 -12.79 7.92
N PRO A 136 -5.66 -12.53 9.24
CA PRO A 136 -4.97 -11.35 9.77
C PRO A 136 -3.50 -11.21 9.36
N HIS A 137 -2.78 -12.30 9.09
CA HIS A 137 -1.39 -12.28 8.66
C HIS A 137 -1.20 -11.86 7.19
N ILE A 138 -2.28 -11.68 6.43
CA ILE A 138 -2.21 -11.40 4.99
C ILE A 138 -2.86 -10.05 4.71
N ILE A 139 -2.06 -9.09 4.27
CA ILE A 139 -2.43 -7.70 4.05
C ILE A 139 -2.16 -7.36 2.59
N GLY A 140 -3.17 -6.86 1.88
CA GLY A 140 -2.95 -6.22 0.58
C GLY A 140 -2.58 -4.74 0.78
N SER A 141 -1.67 -4.20 -0.01
CA SER A 141 -1.35 -2.77 0.04
C SER A 141 -2.58 -1.88 -0.19
N GLY A 142 -3.57 -2.39 -0.91
CA GLY A 142 -4.88 -1.75 -1.04
C GLY A 142 -4.82 -0.29 -1.48
N THR A 143 -5.63 0.53 -0.85
CA THR A 143 -5.77 1.96 -1.18
C THR A 143 -4.87 2.90 -0.36
N ILE A 144 -3.84 2.37 0.32
CA ILE A 144 -2.90 3.22 1.09
C ILE A 144 -2.22 4.26 0.20
N LEU A 145 -1.84 3.87 -1.03
CA LEU A 145 -1.24 4.79 -1.99
C LEU A 145 -2.26 5.78 -2.55
N ASP A 146 -3.49 5.35 -2.79
CA ASP A 146 -4.56 6.23 -3.27
C ASP A 146 -4.91 7.27 -2.19
N THR A 147 -4.91 6.86 -0.92
CA THR A 147 -5.04 7.75 0.24
C THR A 147 -3.90 8.77 0.30
N ALA A 148 -2.66 8.36 0.03
CA ALA A 148 -1.53 9.28 -0.04
C ALA A 148 -1.68 10.29 -1.20
N ARG A 149 -2.14 9.85 -2.36
CA ARG A 149 -2.45 10.72 -3.52
C ARG A 149 -3.54 11.73 -3.21
N LEU A 150 -4.59 11.29 -2.52
CA LEU A 150 -5.68 12.16 -2.06
C LEU A 150 -5.15 13.25 -1.12
N ARG A 151 -4.39 12.85 -0.09
CA ARG A 151 -3.81 13.79 0.87
C ARG A 151 -2.87 14.80 0.21
N ALA A 152 -2.03 14.34 -0.72
CA ALA A 152 -1.17 15.21 -1.52
C ALA A 152 -1.99 16.21 -2.33
N ARG A 153 -3.07 15.76 -2.99
CA ARG A 153 -3.93 16.63 -3.80
C ARG A 153 -4.65 17.68 -2.97
N LEU A 154 -5.18 17.30 -1.81
CA LEU A 154 -5.83 18.24 -0.87
C LEU A 154 -4.81 19.22 -0.27
N SER A 155 -3.60 18.74 0.05
CA SER A 155 -2.49 19.58 0.51
C SER A 155 -2.11 20.66 -0.51
N GLU A 156 -2.00 20.30 -1.79
CA GLU A 156 -1.74 21.23 -2.89
C GLU A 156 -2.88 22.26 -3.01
N PHE A 157 -4.12 21.79 -2.96
CA PHE A 157 -5.32 22.64 -3.11
C PHE A 157 -5.44 23.69 -1.99
N TYR A 158 -5.17 23.30 -0.74
CA TYR A 158 -5.27 24.17 0.43
C TYR A 158 -3.94 24.82 0.83
N THR A 159 -2.85 24.55 0.14
CA THR A 159 -1.50 25.03 0.45
C THR A 159 -1.11 24.75 1.91
N ILE A 160 -1.36 23.52 2.37
CA ILE A 160 -1.09 23.09 3.75
C ILE A 160 -0.23 21.83 3.78
N ASN A 161 0.48 21.59 4.90
CA ASN A 161 1.27 20.36 5.06
C ASN A 161 0.38 19.12 5.00
N GLN A 162 0.81 18.13 4.22
CA GLN A 162 0.10 16.85 4.02
C GLN A 162 -0.18 16.10 5.32
N GLN A 163 0.62 16.30 6.36
CA GLN A 163 0.44 15.67 7.66
C GLN A 163 -0.81 16.17 8.40
N ASN A 164 -1.30 17.36 8.05
CA ASN A 164 -2.51 17.95 8.63
C ASN A 164 -3.79 17.49 7.92
N VAL A 165 -3.66 16.78 6.79
CA VAL A 165 -4.80 16.30 6.01
C VAL A 165 -5.14 14.87 6.42
N HIS A 166 -6.35 14.69 6.93
CA HIS A 166 -6.92 13.39 7.29
C HIS A 166 -8.04 13.06 6.31
N ALA A 167 -7.72 12.27 5.31
CA ALA A 167 -8.65 11.82 4.29
C ALA A 167 -8.25 10.41 3.85
N TYR A 168 -9.21 9.62 3.36
CA TYR A 168 -9.06 8.21 3.09
C TYR A 168 -9.70 7.83 1.77
N VAL A 169 -9.17 6.79 1.13
CA VAL A 169 -9.79 6.12 -0.02
C VAL A 169 -10.16 4.72 0.40
N PHE A 170 -11.39 4.30 0.15
CA PHE A 170 -11.93 3.00 0.52
C PHE A 170 -12.29 2.15 -0.71
N GLY A 171 -12.55 0.88 -0.46
CA GLY A 171 -13.04 -0.06 -1.45
C GLY A 171 -11.92 -0.79 -2.19
N GLU A 172 -12.14 -1.05 -3.46
CA GLU A 172 -11.19 -1.69 -4.36
C GLU A 172 -10.01 -0.75 -4.68
N HIS A 173 -8.80 -1.30 -4.77
CA HIS A 173 -7.71 -0.56 -5.43
C HIS A 173 -7.93 -0.57 -6.95
N GLY A 174 -8.80 0.30 -7.43
CA GLY A 174 -9.24 0.34 -8.83
C GLY A 174 -10.28 1.41 -9.11
N ASP A 175 -11.07 1.17 -10.16
CA ASP A 175 -12.02 2.16 -10.67
C ASP A 175 -13.23 2.38 -9.75
N SER A 176 -13.56 1.41 -8.87
CA SER A 176 -14.67 1.47 -7.91
C SER A 176 -14.27 2.00 -6.53
N SER A 177 -13.02 2.49 -6.36
CA SER A 177 -12.62 3.17 -5.14
C SER A 177 -13.42 4.45 -4.93
N PHE A 178 -13.65 4.82 -3.66
CA PHE A 178 -14.39 6.02 -3.31
C PHE A 178 -13.77 6.75 -2.11
N ILE A 179 -14.08 8.02 -1.98
CA ILE A 179 -13.62 8.87 -0.88
C ILE A 179 -14.80 9.15 0.04
N PRO A 180 -14.79 8.69 1.31
CA PRO A 180 -15.79 9.08 2.30
C PRO A 180 -15.53 10.53 2.73
N TRP A 181 -16.04 11.49 1.97
CA TRP A 181 -15.81 12.93 2.16
C TRP A 181 -16.18 13.43 3.53
N SER A 182 -17.21 12.84 4.15
CA SER A 182 -17.61 13.15 5.53
C SER A 182 -16.54 12.83 6.59
N LEU A 183 -15.51 12.04 6.25
CA LEU A 183 -14.35 11.78 7.11
C LEU A 183 -13.15 12.67 6.75
N ALA A 184 -13.22 13.39 5.63
CA ALA A 184 -12.12 14.22 5.18
C ALA A 184 -12.05 15.53 5.98
N ASN A 185 -10.92 15.76 6.65
CA ASN A 185 -10.72 16.95 7.46
C ASN A 185 -9.26 17.44 7.40
N ILE A 186 -9.08 18.72 7.73
CA ILE A 186 -7.78 19.35 7.92
C ILE A 186 -7.75 19.83 9.38
N SER A 187 -6.86 19.24 10.18
CA SER A 187 -6.74 19.55 11.61
C SER A 187 -8.10 19.54 12.36
N ASN A 188 -8.93 18.50 12.11
CA ASN A 188 -10.29 18.29 12.64
C ASN A 188 -11.36 19.26 12.12
N VAL A 189 -11.07 20.12 11.13
CA VAL A 189 -12.09 20.92 10.44
C VAL A 189 -12.47 20.20 9.16
N PRO A 190 -13.76 19.90 8.89
CA PRO A 190 -14.20 19.29 7.66
C PRO A 190 -13.64 20.03 6.42
N VAL A 191 -13.21 19.31 5.39
CA VAL A 191 -12.58 19.95 4.22
C VAL A 191 -13.46 20.99 3.58
N ASP A 192 -14.78 20.77 3.52
CA ASP A 192 -15.73 21.71 2.92
C ASP A 192 -15.93 22.99 3.74
N GLU A 193 -15.66 22.95 5.05
CA GLU A 193 -15.77 24.07 5.97
C GLU A 193 -14.44 24.78 6.22
N TYR A 194 -13.33 24.16 5.85
CA TYR A 194 -11.98 24.63 6.20
C TYR A 194 -11.73 26.07 5.76
N ARG A 195 -12.12 26.42 4.55
CA ARG A 195 -11.98 27.80 4.02
C ARG A 195 -12.81 28.83 4.78
N ALA A 196 -14.09 28.49 5.03
CA ALA A 196 -14.99 29.37 5.75
C ALA A 196 -14.50 29.60 7.19
N SER A 197 -13.80 28.61 7.76
CA SER A 197 -13.18 28.72 9.09
C SER A 197 -11.96 29.66 9.06
N LEU A 198 -11.15 29.63 8.01
CA LEU A 198 -10.01 30.56 7.85
C LEU A 198 -10.47 32.01 7.65
N ALA A 199 -11.55 32.22 6.90
CA ALA A 199 -12.09 33.56 6.65
C ALA A 199 -12.59 34.27 7.92
N LYS A 200 -12.79 33.56 9.03
CA LYS A 200 -13.19 34.12 10.34
C LYS A 200 -12.01 34.62 11.19
N ILE A 201 -10.77 34.39 10.74
CA ILE A 201 -9.57 34.87 11.42
C ILE A 201 -9.38 36.36 11.07
N GLU A 202 -9.43 37.26 12.08
CA GLU A 202 -9.44 38.72 11.91
C GLU A 202 -8.18 39.25 11.19
N ASP A 203 -7.05 38.55 11.21
CA ASP A 203 -5.80 38.87 10.52
C ASP A 203 -5.55 38.04 9.24
N ALA A 204 -6.58 37.58 8.58
CA ALA A 204 -6.50 36.72 7.39
C ALA A 204 -5.86 37.39 6.14
N GLY A 205 -5.40 38.64 6.24
CA GLY A 205 -4.73 39.35 5.16
C GLY A 205 -3.44 38.67 4.62
N ALA A 206 -2.89 37.70 5.35
CA ALA A 206 -1.74 36.88 4.93
C ALA A 206 -2.15 35.51 4.32
N ILE A 207 -3.44 35.12 4.44
CA ILE A 207 -3.94 33.83 3.92
C ILE A 207 -4.77 34.13 2.69
N ASP A 208 -4.30 33.65 1.52
CA ASP A 208 -5.09 33.75 0.29
C ASP A 208 -6.35 32.89 0.40
N VAL A 209 -7.45 33.52 0.79
CA VAL A 209 -8.77 32.90 0.95
C VAL A 209 -9.47 32.68 -0.40
N ALA A 210 -8.83 33.10 -1.51
CA ALA A 210 -9.39 33.04 -2.86
C ALA A 210 -9.31 31.65 -3.53
N CYS A 211 -9.07 30.56 -2.77
CA CYS A 211 -9.10 29.21 -3.34
C CYS A 211 -10.46 28.87 -3.95
N PRO A 212 -10.56 28.22 -5.09
CA PRO A 212 -11.82 27.78 -5.68
C PRO A 212 -12.54 26.77 -4.78
N VAL A 213 -13.84 26.58 -4.99
CA VAL A 213 -14.60 25.52 -4.28
C VAL A 213 -14.01 24.16 -4.65
N LEU A 214 -13.85 23.28 -3.66
CA LEU A 214 -13.35 21.93 -3.89
C LEU A 214 -14.35 21.13 -4.72
N ASP A 215 -13.92 20.69 -5.90
CA ASP A 215 -14.68 19.77 -6.74
C ASP A 215 -14.33 18.33 -6.37
N HIS A 216 -15.19 17.67 -5.58
CA HIS A 216 -15.02 16.31 -5.12
C HIS A 216 -14.85 15.33 -6.29
N ALA A 217 -15.67 15.45 -7.34
CA ALA A 217 -15.63 14.56 -8.50
C ALA A 217 -14.30 14.69 -9.26
N ALA A 218 -13.81 15.92 -9.42
CA ALA A 218 -12.51 16.17 -10.04
C ALA A 218 -11.34 15.60 -9.22
N VAL A 219 -11.42 15.68 -7.88
CA VAL A 219 -10.40 15.08 -6.99
C VAL A 219 -10.43 13.56 -7.06
N GLU A 220 -11.60 12.93 -7.04
CA GLU A 220 -11.74 11.47 -7.19
C GLU A 220 -11.18 10.98 -8.52
N ASP A 221 -11.54 11.64 -9.63
CA ASP A 221 -11.01 11.32 -10.96
C ASP A 221 -9.48 11.47 -11.00
N TYR A 222 -8.96 12.53 -10.38
CA TYR A 222 -7.52 12.74 -10.26
C TYR A 222 -6.84 11.58 -9.53
N VAL A 223 -7.37 11.14 -8.38
CA VAL A 223 -6.79 10.07 -7.56
C VAL A 223 -6.82 8.74 -8.34
N ARG A 224 -7.98 8.35 -8.90
CA ARG A 224 -8.13 7.11 -9.68
C ARG A 224 -7.18 7.06 -10.88
N LYS A 225 -6.99 8.17 -11.58
CA LYS A 225 -6.14 8.25 -12.78
C LYS A 225 -4.65 8.51 -12.50
N SER A 226 -4.27 8.79 -11.26
CA SER A 226 -2.89 9.16 -10.93
C SER A 226 -1.86 8.10 -11.32
N GLY A 227 -2.15 6.83 -11.08
CA GLY A 227 -1.28 5.73 -11.48
C GLY A 227 -1.06 5.67 -12.99
N ALA A 228 -2.14 5.75 -13.78
CA ALA A 228 -2.08 5.75 -15.24
C ALA A 228 -1.28 6.94 -15.78
N ARG A 229 -1.45 8.14 -15.19
CA ARG A 229 -0.68 9.35 -15.58
C ARG A 229 0.82 9.19 -15.35
N VAL A 230 1.23 8.53 -14.27
CA VAL A 230 2.65 8.24 -14.00
C VAL A 230 3.19 7.21 -15.00
N ILE A 231 2.45 6.13 -15.25
CA ILE A 231 2.83 5.07 -16.19
C ILE A 231 2.99 5.64 -17.60
N GLN A 232 2.06 6.49 -18.04
CA GLN A 232 2.13 7.13 -19.36
C GLN A 232 3.40 7.96 -19.54
N ARG A 233 3.94 8.59 -18.47
CA ARG A 233 5.09 9.50 -18.54
C ARG A 233 6.44 8.80 -18.36
N LYS A 234 6.51 7.76 -17.53
CA LYS A 234 7.78 7.11 -17.19
C LYS A 234 7.77 5.57 -17.33
N GLY A 235 6.71 5.01 -17.93
CA GLY A 235 6.59 3.58 -18.22
C GLY A 235 6.11 2.73 -17.05
N ALA A 236 6.39 3.08 -15.81
CA ALA A 236 5.98 2.35 -14.61
C ALA A 236 5.87 3.27 -13.39
N THR A 237 5.10 2.82 -12.38
CA THR A 237 5.05 3.48 -11.06
C THR A 237 5.67 2.54 -10.03
N PHE A 238 6.62 3.01 -9.24
CA PHE A 238 7.33 2.20 -8.24
C PHE A 238 7.84 2.98 -7.02
N TYR A 239 8.07 4.29 -7.08
CA TYR A 239 8.58 5.04 -5.91
C TYR A 239 7.55 5.16 -4.80
N ALA A 240 6.38 5.72 -5.09
CA ALA A 240 5.37 5.99 -4.07
C ALA A 240 4.77 4.70 -3.49
N VAL A 241 4.56 3.65 -4.31
CA VAL A 241 4.10 2.35 -3.81
C VAL A 241 5.15 1.72 -2.88
N SER A 242 6.44 1.85 -3.19
CA SER A 242 7.50 1.31 -2.34
C SER A 242 7.55 2.00 -0.98
N ILE A 243 7.40 3.33 -0.95
CA ILE A 243 7.30 4.09 0.32
C ILE A 243 6.06 3.65 1.11
N ALA A 244 4.91 3.46 0.45
CA ALA A 244 3.69 2.99 1.10
C ALA A 244 3.84 1.59 1.69
N VAL A 245 4.48 0.66 0.96
CA VAL A 245 4.78 -0.69 1.45
C VAL A 245 5.74 -0.64 2.64
N CYS A 246 6.80 0.17 2.57
CA CYS A 246 7.72 0.34 3.68
C CYS A 246 7.04 0.95 4.93
N HIS A 247 6.04 1.81 4.73
CA HIS A 247 5.23 2.32 5.84
C HIS A 247 4.41 1.21 6.51
N ILE A 248 3.81 0.29 5.74
CA ILE A 248 3.16 -0.92 6.28
C ILE A 248 4.17 -1.77 7.06
N CYS A 249 5.34 -2.07 6.46
CA CYS A 249 6.37 -2.87 7.12
C CYS A 249 6.83 -2.24 8.44
N ARG A 250 7.02 -0.92 8.46
CA ARG A 250 7.39 -0.19 9.69
C ARG A 250 6.34 -0.33 10.77
N ALA A 251 5.04 -0.23 10.44
CA ALA A 251 3.96 -0.40 11.40
C ALA A 251 3.97 -1.80 12.02
N ILE A 252 4.10 -2.84 11.18
CA ILE A 252 4.16 -4.23 11.63
C ILE A 252 5.35 -4.43 12.60
N LEU A 253 6.52 -3.87 12.28
CA LEU A 253 7.74 -4.05 13.07
C LEU A 253 7.83 -3.15 14.29
N SER A 254 7.07 -2.05 14.35
CA SER A 254 7.15 -1.08 15.46
C SER A 254 6.60 -1.60 16.78
N GLY A 255 5.73 -2.61 16.73
CA GLY A 255 5.00 -3.10 17.90
C GLY A 255 3.91 -2.14 18.42
N ILE A 256 3.63 -1.06 17.69
CA ILE A 256 2.59 -0.06 18.01
C ILE A 256 1.53 -0.12 16.93
N ASP A 257 0.28 -0.31 17.34
CA ASP A 257 -0.84 -0.38 16.41
C ASP A 257 -1.03 0.96 15.68
N THR A 258 -1.20 0.87 14.37
CA THR A 258 -1.35 2.01 13.48
C THR A 258 -2.55 1.79 12.54
N THR A 259 -3.31 2.83 12.26
CA THR A 259 -4.45 2.74 11.34
C THR A 259 -4.03 3.05 9.89
N MET A 260 -4.45 2.18 8.96
CA MET A 260 -4.13 2.32 7.53
C MET A 260 -5.27 1.82 6.64
N THR A 261 -5.40 2.40 5.45
CA THR A 261 -6.33 1.91 4.42
C THR A 261 -5.66 0.83 3.59
N VAL A 262 -5.65 -0.38 4.11
CA VAL A 262 -5.10 -1.58 3.46
C VAL A 262 -6.20 -2.57 3.13
N SER A 263 -5.96 -3.44 2.16
CA SER A 263 -6.88 -4.50 1.77
C SER A 263 -6.82 -5.66 2.75
N SER A 264 -7.95 -6.04 3.30
CA SER A 264 -8.11 -7.18 4.21
C SER A 264 -9.41 -7.94 3.93
N LEU A 265 -9.49 -9.18 4.40
CA LEU A 265 -10.70 -9.98 4.23
C LEU A 265 -11.87 -9.34 4.98
N LEU A 266 -12.99 -9.16 4.29
CA LEU A 266 -14.26 -8.79 4.89
C LEU A 266 -15.04 -10.05 5.22
N ASP A 267 -15.50 -10.14 6.47
CA ASP A 267 -16.30 -11.26 6.98
C ASP A 267 -17.47 -10.74 7.83
N GLY A 268 -18.50 -10.26 7.17
CA GLY A 268 -19.66 -9.61 7.77
C GLY A 268 -19.53 -8.09 7.92
N ASP A 269 -18.37 -7.53 7.61
CA ASP A 269 -18.17 -6.08 7.67
C ASP A 269 -19.11 -5.37 6.70
N TYR A 270 -19.96 -4.48 7.22
CA TYR A 270 -21.00 -3.76 6.44
C TYR A 270 -21.94 -4.69 5.64
N GLY A 271 -22.12 -5.92 6.08
CA GLY A 271 -22.91 -6.95 5.38
C GLY A 271 -22.19 -7.56 4.17
N ILE A 272 -20.90 -7.33 4.01
CA ILE A 272 -20.06 -7.86 2.92
C ILE A 272 -19.17 -8.97 3.48
N SER A 273 -19.10 -10.10 2.78
CA SER A 273 -18.23 -11.23 3.12
C SER A 273 -17.60 -11.84 1.88
N GLY A 274 -16.47 -12.53 2.07
CA GLY A 274 -15.83 -13.33 1.03
C GLY A 274 -15.09 -12.52 -0.05
N VAL A 275 -14.71 -11.29 0.26
CA VAL A 275 -13.88 -10.42 -0.58
C VAL A 275 -12.82 -9.73 0.25
N CYS A 276 -11.75 -9.27 -0.39
CA CYS A 276 -10.78 -8.34 0.21
C CYS A 276 -11.02 -6.95 -0.35
N LEU A 277 -11.16 -5.97 0.53
CA LEU A 277 -11.29 -4.56 0.20
C LEU A 277 -10.57 -3.71 1.24
N SER A 278 -10.31 -2.47 0.89
CA SER A 278 -9.64 -1.51 1.77
C SER A 278 -10.65 -0.75 2.62
N LEU A 279 -10.43 -0.83 3.93
CA LEU A 279 -11.06 -0.01 4.96
C LEU A 279 -9.96 0.54 5.88
N ILE A 280 -10.30 1.32 6.90
CA ILE A 280 -9.36 1.69 7.94
C ILE A 280 -9.13 0.45 8.83
N ASN A 281 -7.99 -0.21 8.63
CA ASN A 281 -7.57 -1.35 9.43
C ASN A 281 -6.59 -0.90 10.51
N ILE A 282 -6.61 -1.59 11.65
CA ILE A 282 -5.62 -1.46 12.72
C ILE A 282 -4.54 -2.51 12.46
N ILE A 283 -3.31 -2.06 12.21
CA ILE A 283 -2.17 -2.88 11.84
C ILE A 283 -1.13 -2.86 12.96
N GLY A 284 -0.68 -4.02 13.35
CA GLY A 284 0.39 -4.19 14.33
C GLY A 284 1.21 -5.45 14.05
N LYS A 285 1.93 -5.94 15.05
CA LYS A 285 2.93 -7.01 14.91
C LYS A 285 2.37 -8.32 14.31
N ALA A 286 1.13 -8.66 14.58
CA ALA A 286 0.49 -9.88 14.05
C ALA A 286 -0.37 -9.60 12.79
N GLY A 287 -0.15 -8.48 12.12
CA GLY A 287 -0.92 -8.09 10.93
C GLY A 287 -2.15 -7.27 11.27
N VAL A 288 -3.31 -7.63 10.73
CA VAL A 288 -4.59 -6.92 10.96
C VAL A 288 -5.19 -7.35 12.30
N HIS A 289 -5.30 -6.41 13.26
CA HIS A 289 -5.93 -6.68 14.56
C HIS A 289 -7.43 -6.39 14.56
N GLY A 290 -7.90 -5.54 13.66
CA GLY A 290 -9.29 -5.13 13.60
C GLY A 290 -9.51 -4.03 12.56
N LYS A 291 -10.73 -3.56 12.48
CA LYS A 291 -11.15 -2.49 11.59
C LYS A 291 -11.78 -1.37 12.42
N VAL A 292 -11.45 -0.13 12.08
CA VAL A 292 -12.10 1.04 12.71
C VAL A 292 -13.51 1.14 12.13
N PRO A 293 -14.55 1.02 12.97
CA PRO A 293 -15.93 1.14 12.49
C PRO A 293 -16.19 2.56 11.99
N VAL A 294 -16.53 2.66 10.72
CA VAL A 294 -17.01 3.91 10.12
C VAL A 294 -18.53 3.85 10.16
N SER A 295 -19.18 4.93 10.64
CA SER A 295 -20.63 4.96 10.73
C SER A 295 -21.26 4.70 9.35
N TYR A 296 -22.32 3.89 9.33
CA TYR A 296 -23.06 3.55 8.10
C TYR A 296 -23.60 4.80 7.37
N THR A 297 -23.84 5.89 8.10
CA THR A 297 -24.25 7.19 7.55
C THR A 297 -23.16 7.80 6.66
N HIS A 298 -21.88 7.60 7.00
CA HIS A 298 -20.75 8.07 6.21
C HIS A 298 -20.53 7.24 4.92
N LEU A 299 -21.00 6.00 4.90
CA LEU A 299 -20.86 5.09 3.74
C LEU A 299 -22.07 5.19 2.78
N ARG A 300 -23.29 5.54 3.29
CA ARG A 300 -24.50 5.69 2.47
C ARG A 300 -24.54 6.97 1.62
N ALA A 301 -23.70 7.94 1.90
CA ALA A 301 -23.64 9.19 1.14
C ALA A 301 -22.91 9.03 -0.22
N HIS A 302 -22.51 7.84 -0.55
CA HIS A 302 -21.77 7.43 -1.77
C HIS A 302 -22.38 6.17 -2.38
#